data_3456ff07f140c7d9e32a88815c5192bf
#
_entry.id   3456ff07f140c7d9e32a88815c5192bf
#
_cell.length_a   1.000
_cell.length_b   1.000
_cell.length_c   1.000
_cell.angle_alpha   90.00
_cell.angle_beta   90.00
_cell.angle_gamma   90.00
#
_symmetry.space_group_name_H-M   'P 1'
#
loop_
_entity.id
_entity.type
_entity.pdbx_description
1 polymer ?
#
loop_
_entity_poly.entity_id
_entity_poly.type
_entity_poly.pdbx_seq_one_letter_code
_entity_poly.pdbx_strand_id
1 'polypeptide(L)'
;MIRDITLGQFYPGNSWVHRLDARVKIMVTLLYIVSIFVVKDFIGFALEALGLAVVIAISRVPLKFILRGLKPIFILIAFTFVINMFMIKGEVLVSFWIFSISREGLRMAIFMAIRLILLIIGSSLLTLTTKPVSLTDGMEALLSPFKRFGLPAHDLAMMMTIALRFIPTLLEETDKIMKAQMARGADFESGNILRRAKALIPILVPLFISAFRIAQDLAMAMEARCYGSNGKKTRMNGMKICSRDIVACLIFAAFLAMIILERILL
;
A
#
# COMPACT_ATOMS: atom_id res chain seq x y z
N MET A 1 -14.48 -3.95 -18.46
CA MET A 1 -13.31 -4.48 -17.72
C MET A 1 -12.38 -3.41 -17.12
N ILE A 2 -12.24 -2.22 -17.67
CA ILE A 2 -11.29 -1.18 -17.15
C ILE A 2 -11.95 -0.24 -16.12
N ARG A 3 -13.28 -0.26 -15.99
CA ARG A 3 -14.04 0.63 -15.07
C ARG A 3 -13.83 0.38 -13.56
N ASP A 4 -13.22 -0.74 -13.17
CA ASP A 4 -13.04 -1.11 -11.76
C ASP A 4 -11.63 -0.81 -11.21
N ILE A 5 -10.79 -0.11 -11.98
CA ILE A 5 -9.50 0.36 -11.49
C ILE A 5 -9.74 1.60 -10.63
N THR A 6 -10.09 1.40 -9.38
CA THR A 6 -10.08 2.46 -8.38
C THR A 6 -8.63 2.85 -8.11
N LEU A 7 -8.26 4.06 -8.58
CA LEU A 7 -6.97 4.68 -8.29
C LEU A 7 -6.81 4.91 -6.80
N GLY A 8 -6.11 3.97 -6.14
CA GLY A 8 -5.93 3.96 -4.70
C GLY A 8 -7.19 3.49 -3.95
N GLN A 9 -7.01 2.63 -2.99
CA GLN A 9 -8.10 2.14 -2.12
C GLN A 9 -8.49 3.15 -1.04
N PHE A 10 -8.29 4.47 -1.29
CA PHE A 10 -8.63 5.50 -0.32
C PHE A 10 -10.13 5.53 -0.04
N TYR A 11 -10.49 5.34 1.23
CA TYR A 11 -11.86 5.50 1.71
C TYR A 11 -12.06 6.93 2.23
N PRO A 12 -12.94 7.74 1.60
CA PRO A 12 -13.18 9.12 2.04
C PRO A 12 -13.86 9.11 3.42
N GLY A 13 -13.12 9.51 4.43
CA GLY A 13 -13.58 9.59 5.82
C GLY A 13 -13.01 10.82 6.52
N ASN A 14 -13.72 11.28 7.58
CA ASN A 14 -13.33 12.44 8.39
C ASN A 14 -12.92 12.05 9.82
N SER A 15 -12.33 10.88 10.01
CA SER A 15 -11.87 10.44 11.33
C SER A 15 -10.57 11.15 11.75
N TRP A 16 -10.24 11.03 13.03
CA TRP A 16 -9.00 11.55 13.58
C TRP A 16 -7.77 10.99 12.84
N VAL A 17 -7.79 9.68 12.51
CA VAL A 17 -6.73 9.01 11.75
C VAL A 17 -6.61 9.59 10.33
N HIS A 18 -7.71 9.90 9.64
CA HIS A 18 -7.66 10.49 8.29
C HIS A 18 -6.98 11.86 8.27
N ARG A 19 -7.12 12.63 9.35
CA ARG A 19 -6.59 14.01 9.48
C ARG A 19 -5.14 14.09 9.93
N LEU A 20 -4.48 12.96 10.24
CA LEU A 20 -3.06 12.90 10.57
C LEU A 20 -2.19 13.19 9.35
N ASP A 21 -1.04 13.78 9.57
CA ASP A 21 -0.02 14.01 8.53
C ASP A 21 0.45 12.67 7.94
N ALA A 22 0.62 12.63 6.60
CA ALA A 22 1.05 11.43 5.89
C ALA A 22 2.44 10.93 6.33
N ARG A 23 3.34 11.83 6.72
CA ARG A 23 4.67 11.48 7.27
C ARG A 23 4.55 10.62 8.51
N VAL A 24 3.70 11.06 9.45
CA VAL A 24 3.47 10.36 10.71
C VAL A 24 2.84 9.01 10.47
N LYS A 25 1.86 8.92 9.59
CA LYS A 25 1.22 7.65 9.22
C LYS A 25 2.21 6.65 8.63
N ILE A 26 3.07 7.10 7.70
CA ILE A 26 4.09 6.24 7.08
C ILE A 26 5.06 5.73 8.15
N MET A 27 5.59 6.62 9.01
CA MET A 27 6.52 6.25 10.07
C MET A 27 5.88 5.29 11.08
N VAL A 28 4.67 5.59 11.54
CA VAL A 28 3.93 4.72 12.46
C VAL A 28 3.67 3.36 11.84
N THR A 29 3.26 3.30 10.58
CA THR A 29 3.03 2.02 9.89
C THR A 29 4.33 1.22 9.71
N LEU A 30 5.44 1.86 9.37
CA LEU A 30 6.75 1.20 9.28
C LEU A 30 7.17 0.62 10.65
N LEU A 31 7.08 1.41 11.71
CA LEU A 31 7.41 0.96 13.06
C LEU A 31 6.47 -0.14 13.54
N TYR A 32 5.17 -0.08 13.19
CA TYR A 32 4.21 -1.13 13.44
C TYR A 32 4.59 -2.44 12.72
N ILE A 33 5.01 -2.38 11.46
CA ILE A 33 5.50 -3.56 10.74
C ILE A 33 6.71 -4.16 11.47
N VAL A 34 7.65 -3.33 11.91
CA VAL A 34 8.83 -3.78 12.64
C VAL A 34 8.42 -4.41 13.98
N SER A 35 7.47 -3.82 14.73
CA SER A 35 7.03 -4.34 16.03
C SER A 35 6.44 -5.74 15.93
N ILE A 36 5.65 -6.03 14.90
CA ILE A 36 5.09 -7.37 14.64
C ILE A 36 6.19 -8.44 14.47
N PHE A 37 7.36 -8.08 13.88
CA PHE A 37 8.48 -9.02 13.76
C PHE A 37 9.25 -9.21 15.07
N VAL A 38 9.19 -8.22 15.96
CA VAL A 38 9.81 -8.29 17.29
C VAL A 38 9.03 -9.21 18.23
N VAL A 39 7.72 -9.29 18.09
CA VAL A 39 6.82 -10.13 18.90
C VAL A 39 7.05 -11.62 18.60
N LYS A 40 7.20 -12.43 19.67
CA LYS A 40 7.39 -13.88 19.62
C LYS A 40 6.32 -14.67 20.39
N ASP A 41 5.51 -13.99 21.19
CA ASP A 41 4.56 -14.59 22.11
C ASP A 41 3.11 -14.28 21.76
N PHE A 42 2.17 -15.12 22.22
CA PHE A 42 0.74 -14.92 21.98
C PHE A 42 0.21 -13.65 22.64
N ILE A 43 0.78 -13.26 23.78
CA ILE A 43 0.38 -12.05 24.51
C ILE A 43 0.72 -10.81 23.70
N GLY A 44 1.93 -10.74 23.14
CA GLY A 44 2.34 -9.65 22.28
C GLY A 44 1.49 -9.54 21.01
N PHE A 45 1.11 -10.68 20.38
CA PHE A 45 0.16 -10.64 19.26
C PHE A 45 -1.24 -10.19 19.67
N ALA A 46 -1.70 -10.53 20.86
CA ALA A 46 -2.98 -10.05 21.38
C ALA A 46 -2.95 -8.52 21.62
N LEU A 47 -1.84 -8.00 22.14
CA LEU A 47 -1.63 -6.55 22.30
C LEU A 47 -1.61 -5.83 20.93
N GLU A 48 -0.87 -6.35 19.94
CA GLU A 48 -0.83 -5.81 18.58
C GLU A 48 -2.22 -5.83 17.93
N ALA A 49 -2.96 -6.92 18.08
CA ALA A 49 -4.33 -7.03 17.55
C ALA A 49 -5.28 -6.03 18.23
N LEU A 50 -5.15 -5.84 19.55
CA LEU A 50 -5.95 -4.87 20.31
C LEU A 50 -5.60 -3.43 19.87
N GLY A 51 -4.32 -3.09 19.76
CA GLY A 51 -3.87 -1.78 19.26
C GLY A 51 -4.42 -1.49 17.87
N LEU A 52 -4.31 -2.47 16.95
CA LEU A 52 -4.84 -2.36 15.60
C LEU A 52 -6.37 -2.22 15.60
N ALA A 53 -7.09 -2.97 16.43
CA ALA A 53 -8.54 -2.89 16.57
C ALA A 53 -8.99 -1.49 17.04
N VAL A 54 -8.27 -0.89 17.99
CA VAL A 54 -8.51 0.48 18.45
C VAL A 54 -8.32 1.48 17.31
N VAL A 55 -7.23 1.36 16.53
CA VAL A 55 -6.98 2.27 15.40
C VAL A 55 -8.06 2.10 14.32
N ILE A 56 -8.51 0.88 14.03
CA ILE A 56 -9.62 0.61 13.12
C ILE A 56 -10.91 1.27 13.61
N ALA A 57 -11.25 1.13 14.88
CA ALA A 57 -12.43 1.74 15.48
C ALA A 57 -12.41 3.27 15.37
N ILE A 58 -11.26 3.89 15.67
CA ILE A 58 -11.08 5.35 15.55
C ILE A 58 -11.10 5.79 14.08
N SER A 59 -10.60 4.98 13.15
CA SER A 59 -10.58 5.30 11.73
C SER A 59 -11.96 5.32 11.09
N ARG A 60 -12.96 4.63 11.70
CA ARG A 60 -14.34 4.48 11.18
C ARG A 60 -14.39 3.90 9.77
N VAL A 61 -13.38 3.16 9.36
CA VAL A 61 -13.38 2.45 8.08
C VAL A 61 -14.21 1.17 8.22
N PRO A 62 -15.19 0.92 7.32
CA PRO A 62 -15.98 -0.30 7.38
C PRO A 62 -15.10 -1.55 7.23
N LEU A 63 -15.26 -2.52 8.12
CA LEU A 63 -14.50 -3.78 8.12
C LEU A 63 -14.53 -4.51 6.78
N LYS A 64 -15.61 -4.34 6.02
CA LYS A 64 -15.76 -4.93 4.68
C LYS A 64 -14.63 -4.51 3.71
N PHE A 65 -14.17 -3.26 3.78
CA PHE A 65 -13.07 -2.78 2.93
C PHE A 65 -11.71 -3.34 3.40
N ILE A 66 -11.50 -3.44 4.71
CA ILE A 66 -10.29 -4.01 5.31
C ILE A 66 -10.19 -5.51 4.94
N LEU A 67 -11.28 -6.26 5.12
CA LEU A 67 -11.34 -7.69 4.78
C LEU A 67 -11.22 -7.97 3.28
N ARG A 68 -11.61 -7.01 2.43
CA ARG A 68 -11.40 -7.13 0.98
C ARG A 68 -9.90 -7.18 0.63
N GLY A 69 -9.06 -6.49 1.39
CA GLY A 69 -7.59 -6.55 1.26
C GLY A 69 -7.01 -7.93 1.61
N LEU A 70 -7.67 -8.72 2.48
CA LEU A 70 -7.24 -10.07 2.84
C LEU A 70 -7.59 -11.11 1.76
N LYS A 71 -8.67 -10.89 1.00
CA LYS A 71 -9.17 -11.87 0.03
C LYS A 71 -8.13 -12.39 -0.98
N PRO A 72 -7.33 -11.55 -1.67
CA PRO A 72 -6.34 -12.03 -2.62
C PRO A 72 -5.18 -12.77 -1.97
N ILE A 73 -4.90 -12.49 -0.69
CA ILE A 73 -3.75 -13.02 0.05
C ILE A 73 -4.16 -14.25 0.88
N PHE A 74 -5.46 -14.53 0.99
CA PHE A 74 -5.96 -15.68 1.75
C PHE A 74 -5.36 -17.02 1.29
N ILE A 75 -5.17 -17.19 -0.01
CA ILE A 75 -4.53 -18.38 -0.59
C ILE A 75 -3.08 -18.50 -0.09
N LEU A 76 -2.34 -17.39 -0.03
CA LEU A 76 -0.96 -17.38 0.47
C LEU A 76 -0.92 -17.71 1.98
N ILE A 77 -1.85 -17.15 2.76
CA ILE A 77 -1.95 -17.45 4.21
C ILE A 77 -2.27 -18.94 4.44
N ALA A 78 -3.22 -19.48 3.68
CA ALA A 78 -3.57 -20.89 3.77
C ALA A 78 -2.38 -21.78 3.35
N PHE A 79 -1.67 -21.43 2.30
CA PHE A 79 -0.52 -22.16 1.82
C PHE A 79 0.63 -22.15 2.85
N THR A 80 0.97 -21.00 3.39
CA THR A 80 2.00 -20.89 4.43
C THR A 80 1.60 -21.61 5.72
N PHE A 81 0.33 -21.58 6.09
CA PHE A 81 -0.20 -22.31 7.23
C PHE A 81 0.00 -23.83 7.05
N VAL A 82 -0.41 -24.36 5.90
CA VAL A 82 -0.27 -25.79 5.57
C VAL A 82 1.21 -26.21 5.55
N ILE A 83 2.08 -25.44 4.91
CA ILE A 83 3.51 -25.77 4.86
C ILE A 83 4.10 -25.80 6.26
N ASN A 84 3.90 -24.76 7.08
CA ASN A 84 4.48 -24.73 8.44
C ASN A 84 3.93 -25.87 9.30
N MET A 85 2.66 -26.25 9.15
CA MET A 85 2.03 -27.31 9.92
C MET A 85 2.68 -28.68 9.64
N PHE A 86 3.10 -28.94 8.37
CA PHE A 86 3.64 -30.24 7.97
C PHE A 86 5.17 -30.31 7.91
N MET A 87 5.85 -29.19 7.64
CA MET A 87 7.31 -29.19 7.47
C MET A 87 8.08 -29.09 8.78
N ILE A 88 7.50 -28.53 9.83
CA ILE A 88 8.18 -28.34 11.11
C ILE A 88 8.09 -29.64 11.90
N LYS A 89 9.25 -30.25 12.18
CA LYS A 89 9.36 -31.46 13.01
C LYS A 89 9.34 -31.10 14.49
N GLY A 90 8.63 -31.89 15.30
CA GLY A 90 8.53 -31.72 16.73
C GLY A 90 7.74 -32.87 17.38
N GLU A 91 7.17 -32.67 18.57
CA GLU A 91 6.32 -33.64 19.20
C GLU A 91 5.08 -33.93 18.33
N VAL A 92 4.97 -35.19 17.90
CA VAL A 92 3.91 -35.63 16.98
C VAL A 92 2.59 -35.70 17.74
N LEU A 93 1.61 -34.86 17.36
CA LEU A 93 0.24 -34.91 17.89
C LEU A 93 -0.60 -35.96 17.17
N VAL A 94 -0.49 -36.01 15.83
CA VAL A 94 -1.21 -36.95 14.98
C VAL A 94 -0.28 -37.34 13.82
N SER A 95 -0.06 -38.67 13.63
CA SER A 95 0.61 -39.18 12.46
C SER A 95 -0.38 -39.87 11.54
N PHE A 96 -0.46 -39.40 10.31
CA PHE A 96 -1.28 -40.01 9.29
C PHE A 96 -0.38 -40.36 8.10
N TRP A 97 0.07 -41.60 8.06
CA TRP A 97 0.93 -42.22 7.08
C TRP A 97 2.22 -41.42 6.74
N ILE A 98 2.18 -40.47 5.80
CA ILE A 98 3.35 -39.66 5.38
C ILE A 98 3.35 -38.29 6.05
N PHE A 99 2.20 -37.80 6.55
CA PHE A 99 2.04 -36.50 7.16
C PHE A 99 1.98 -36.59 8.70
N SER A 100 2.94 -35.96 9.36
CA SER A 100 2.92 -35.83 10.84
C SER A 100 2.65 -34.38 11.20
N ILE A 101 1.60 -34.15 11.98
CA ILE A 101 1.31 -32.83 12.55
C ILE A 101 2.03 -32.76 13.89
N SER A 102 3.00 -31.84 13.98
CA SER A 102 3.71 -31.58 15.24
C SER A 102 3.07 -30.43 16.00
N ARG A 103 3.20 -30.45 17.32
CA ARG A 103 2.73 -29.37 18.21
C ARG A 103 3.43 -28.05 17.88
N GLU A 104 4.74 -28.09 17.64
CA GLU A 104 5.57 -26.94 17.26
C GLU A 104 5.17 -26.42 15.86
N GLY A 105 4.90 -27.32 14.92
CA GLY A 105 4.43 -26.95 13.58
C GLY A 105 3.10 -26.23 13.59
N LEU A 106 2.13 -26.74 14.38
CA LEU A 106 0.84 -26.11 14.54
C LEU A 106 0.96 -24.73 15.20
N ARG A 107 1.76 -24.63 16.28
CA ARG A 107 2.04 -23.36 16.94
C ARG A 107 2.65 -22.35 15.96
N MET A 108 3.67 -22.72 15.21
CA MET A 108 4.33 -21.86 14.23
C MET A 108 3.39 -21.47 13.10
N ALA A 109 2.56 -22.39 12.59
CA ALA A 109 1.57 -22.11 11.56
C ALA A 109 0.57 -21.04 12.01
N ILE A 110 0.06 -21.14 13.25
CA ILE A 110 -0.85 -20.13 13.83
C ILE A 110 -0.13 -18.78 13.99
N PHE A 111 1.10 -18.78 14.51
CA PHE A 111 1.90 -17.56 14.65
C PHE A 111 2.11 -16.84 13.31
N MET A 112 2.50 -17.58 12.28
CA MET A 112 2.70 -17.01 10.94
C MET A 112 1.41 -16.52 10.33
N ALA A 113 0.29 -17.23 10.49
CA ALA A 113 -1.01 -16.79 9.99
C ALA A 113 -1.46 -15.48 10.66
N ILE A 114 -1.38 -15.38 11.98
CA ILE A 114 -1.72 -14.16 12.74
C ILE A 114 -0.81 -13.00 12.30
N ARG A 115 0.49 -13.24 12.22
CA ARG A 115 1.46 -12.24 11.76
C ARG A 115 1.11 -11.67 10.40
N LEU A 116 0.84 -12.53 9.40
CA LEU A 116 0.48 -12.10 8.07
C LEU A 116 -0.84 -11.32 8.05
N ILE A 117 -1.85 -11.75 8.81
CA ILE A 117 -3.14 -11.06 8.91
C ILE A 117 -2.94 -9.64 9.48
N LEU A 118 -2.20 -9.51 10.59
CA LEU A 118 -1.93 -8.21 11.22
C LEU A 118 -1.15 -7.28 10.30
N LEU A 119 -0.11 -7.79 9.62
CA LEU A 119 0.67 -7.02 8.64
C LEU A 119 -0.20 -6.47 7.51
N ILE A 120 -1.07 -7.32 6.95
CA ILE A 120 -1.93 -6.94 5.83
C ILE A 120 -2.97 -5.91 6.27
N ILE A 121 -3.59 -6.11 7.43
CA ILE A 121 -4.60 -5.17 7.94
C ILE A 121 -3.95 -3.82 8.26
N GLY A 122 -2.79 -3.80 8.93
CA GLY A 122 -2.09 -2.57 9.27
C GLY A 122 -1.63 -1.78 8.04
N SER A 123 -1.03 -2.45 7.05
CA SER A 123 -0.63 -1.80 5.79
C SER A 123 -1.84 -1.34 4.95
N SER A 124 -2.92 -2.11 4.92
CA SER A 124 -4.16 -1.71 4.24
C SER A 124 -4.79 -0.47 4.87
N LEU A 125 -4.68 -0.32 6.20
CA LEU A 125 -5.22 0.86 6.89
C LEU A 125 -4.52 2.15 6.45
N LEU A 126 -3.20 2.12 6.20
CA LEU A 126 -2.46 3.26 5.64
C LEU A 126 -3.04 3.69 4.29
N THR A 127 -3.25 2.75 3.37
CA THR A 127 -3.78 3.05 2.03
C THR A 127 -5.24 3.47 2.04
N LEU A 128 -6.06 2.90 2.94
CA LEU A 128 -7.47 3.28 3.11
C LEU A 128 -7.65 4.66 3.73
N THR A 129 -6.72 5.10 4.60
CA THR A 129 -6.85 6.37 5.33
C THR A 129 -6.04 7.52 4.75
N THR A 130 -5.22 7.28 3.72
CA THR A 130 -4.32 8.31 3.17
C THR A 130 -4.51 8.44 1.65
N LYS A 131 -4.70 9.67 1.18
CA LYS A 131 -4.79 9.94 -0.28
C LYS A 131 -3.46 9.63 -0.95
N PRO A 132 -3.43 9.04 -2.17
CA PRO A 132 -2.19 8.72 -2.88
C PRO A 132 -1.26 9.93 -3.04
N VAL A 133 -1.79 11.11 -3.39
CA VAL A 133 -0.99 12.34 -3.53
C VAL A 133 -0.37 12.76 -2.18
N SER A 134 -1.11 12.66 -1.07
CA SER A 134 -0.56 12.96 0.25
C SER A 134 0.51 11.95 0.68
N LEU A 135 0.39 10.70 0.22
CA LEU A 135 1.39 9.66 0.48
C LEU A 135 2.71 9.99 -0.24
N THR A 136 2.65 10.43 -1.52
CA THR A 136 3.84 10.87 -2.27
C THR A 136 4.50 12.07 -1.63
N ASP A 137 3.72 13.03 -1.17
CA ASP A 137 4.24 14.20 -0.44
C ASP A 137 4.92 13.80 0.88
N GLY A 138 4.31 12.86 1.61
CA GLY A 138 4.89 12.30 2.84
C GLY A 138 6.22 11.60 2.59
N MET A 139 6.29 10.77 1.54
CA MET A 139 7.53 10.09 1.13
C MET A 139 8.64 11.08 0.74
N GLU A 140 8.33 12.14 -0.03
CA GLU A 140 9.31 13.16 -0.37
C GLU A 140 9.92 13.79 0.88
N ALA A 141 9.06 14.13 1.84
CA ALA A 141 9.52 14.76 3.06
C ALA A 141 10.41 13.82 3.90
N LEU A 142 10.08 12.53 3.95
CA LEU A 142 10.88 11.50 4.63
C LEU A 142 12.20 11.21 3.89
N LEU A 143 12.21 11.31 2.56
CA LEU A 143 13.41 11.13 1.74
C LEU A 143 14.26 12.39 1.63
N SER A 144 13.74 13.56 2.00
CA SER A 144 14.45 14.85 1.94
C SER A 144 15.81 14.86 2.68
N PRO A 145 16.00 14.23 3.85
CA PRO A 145 17.30 14.14 4.51
C PRO A 145 18.36 13.42 3.67
N PHE A 146 17.92 12.45 2.86
CA PHE A 146 18.79 11.66 1.96
C PHE A 146 19.24 12.40 0.71
N LYS A 147 18.77 13.64 0.50
CA LYS A 147 19.27 14.53 -0.56
C LYS A 147 20.78 14.73 -0.47
N ARG A 148 21.34 14.67 0.73
CA ARG A 148 22.81 14.74 0.96
C ARG A 148 23.56 13.56 0.31
N PHE A 149 22.91 12.43 0.07
CA PHE A 149 23.46 11.24 -0.59
C PHE A 149 23.18 11.23 -2.10
N GLY A 150 22.71 12.35 -2.69
CA GLY A 150 22.46 12.45 -4.12
C GLY A 150 21.06 12.00 -4.58
N LEU A 151 20.16 11.66 -3.66
CA LEU A 151 18.79 11.25 -4.00
C LEU A 151 17.95 12.48 -4.40
N PRO A 152 17.43 12.54 -5.66
CA PRO A 152 16.56 13.63 -6.13
C PRO A 152 15.12 13.44 -5.61
N ALA A 153 14.92 13.46 -4.28
CA ALA A 153 13.64 13.17 -3.65
C ALA A 153 12.49 14.05 -4.18
N HIS A 154 12.78 15.31 -4.46
CA HIS A 154 11.80 16.25 -5.01
C HIS A 154 11.35 15.86 -6.42
N ASP A 155 12.31 15.52 -7.30
CA ASP A 155 11.98 15.19 -8.70
C ASP A 155 11.22 13.86 -8.77
N LEU A 156 11.58 12.89 -7.92
CA LEU A 156 10.84 11.64 -7.78
C LEU A 156 9.39 11.88 -7.34
N ALA A 157 9.17 12.69 -6.31
CA ALA A 157 7.82 12.98 -5.83
C ALA A 157 7.00 13.74 -6.86
N MET A 158 7.64 14.66 -7.61
CA MET A 158 6.98 15.37 -8.70
C MET A 158 6.57 14.41 -9.82
N MET A 159 7.47 13.50 -10.25
CA MET A 159 7.14 12.48 -11.25
C MET A 159 5.96 11.63 -10.80
N MET A 160 5.95 11.17 -9.53
CA MET A 160 4.84 10.39 -8.96
C MET A 160 3.52 11.19 -8.93
N THR A 161 3.58 12.47 -8.57
CA THR A 161 2.39 13.33 -8.52
C THR A 161 1.81 13.55 -9.92
N ILE A 162 2.69 13.80 -10.92
CA ILE A 162 2.31 13.91 -12.33
C ILE A 162 1.70 12.59 -12.82
N ALA A 163 2.35 11.45 -12.53
CA ALA A 163 1.84 10.14 -12.91
C ALA A 163 0.44 9.89 -12.32
N LEU A 164 0.25 10.09 -11.01
CA LEU A 164 -1.04 9.92 -10.33
C LEU A 164 -2.14 10.81 -10.93
N ARG A 165 -1.80 12.01 -11.38
CA ARG A 165 -2.73 12.92 -12.03
C ARG A 165 -3.12 12.45 -13.43
N PHE A 166 -2.18 11.89 -14.20
CA PHE A 166 -2.44 11.49 -15.57
C PHE A 166 -3.00 10.08 -15.73
N ILE A 167 -2.90 9.20 -14.71
CA ILE A 167 -3.50 7.87 -14.78
C ILE A 167 -5.00 7.92 -15.13
N PRO A 168 -5.88 8.74 -14.50
CA PRO A 168 -7.28 8.85 -14.89
C PRO A 168 -7.44 9.28 -16.36
N THR A 169 -6.70 10.27 -16.78
CA THR A 169 -6.74 10.80 -18.17
C THR A 169 -6.35 9.73 -19.17
N LEU A 170 -5.28 8.97 -18.91
CA LEU A 170 -4.85 7.88 -19.77
C LEU A 170 -5.83 6.71 -19.80
N LEU A 171 -6.52 6.42 -18.67
CA LEU A 171 -7.58 5.42 -18.64
C LEU A 171 -8.77 5.84 -19.50
N GLU A 172 -9.20 7.11 -19.41
CA GLU A 172 -10.27 7.63 -20.27
C GLU A 172 -9.87 7.60 -21.76
N GLU A 173 -8.63 7.95 -22.06
CA GLU A 173 -8.11 7.89 -23.44
C GLU A 173 -8.03 6.45 -23.95
N THR A 174 -7.61 5.50 -23.09
CA THR A 174 -7.62 4.08 -23.42
C THR A 174 -9.03 3.59 -23.75
N ASP A 175 -10.04 4.00 -22.97
CA ASP A 175 -11.45 3.65 -23.23
C ASP A 175 -11.95 4.23 -24.56
N LYS A 176 -11.56 5.45 -24.92
CA LYS A 176 -11.90 6.09 -26.20
C LYS A 176 -11.26 5.35 -27.37
N ILE A 177 -9.95 5.07 -27.28
CA ILE A 177 -9.21 4.32 -28.31
C ILE A 177 -9.80 2.93 -28.49
N MET A 178 -10.10 2.23 -27.39
CA MET A 178 -10.69 0.89 -27.41
C MET A 178 -12.04 0.89 -28.14
N LYS A 179 -12.93 1.83 -27.83
CA LYS A 179 -14.22 1.98 -28.49
C LYS A 179 -14.06 2.27 -29.99
N ALA A 180 -13.13 3.13 -30.34
CA ALA A 180 -12.84 3.43 -31.74
C ALA A 180 -12.32 2.21 -32.50
N GLN A 181 -11.46 1.40 -31.90
CA GLN A 181 -10.95 0.17 -32.53
C GLN A 181 -12.02 -0.92 -32.63
N MET A 182 -12.92 -1.05 -31.63
CA MET A 182 -14.08 -1.94 -31.72
C MET A 182 -15.02 -1.54 -32.86
N ALA A 183 -15.26 -0.26 -33.08
CA ALA A 183 -16.04 0.24 -34.21
C ALA A 183 -15.38 -0.05 -35.57
N ARG A 184 -14.05 -0.27 -35.60
CA ARG A 184 -13.29 -0.71 -36.78
C ARG A 184 -13.22 -2.24 -36.93
N GLY A 185 -13.96 -2.99 -36.08
CA GLY A 185 -14.03 -4.45 -36.14
C GLY A 185 -12.93 -5.16 -35.33
N ALA A 186 -12.21 -4.46 -34.44
CA ALA A 186 -11.24 -5.10 -33.56
C ALA A 186 -11.98 -5.90 -32.49
N ASP A 187 -11.55 -7.15 -32.28
CA ASP A 187 -12.08 -8.05 -31.26
C ASP A 187 -10.99 -8.32 -30.19
N PHE A 188 -11.28 -7.91 -28.97
CA PHE A 188 -10.36 -8.00 -27.83
C PHE A 188 -10.68 -9.19 -26.88
N GLU A 189 -11.81 -9.88 -27.09
CA GLU A 189 -12.33 -10.89 -26.17
C GLU A 189 -12.17 -12.30 -26.69
N SER A 190 -12.22 -12.51 -28.02
CA SER A 190 -12.17 -13.84 -28.61
C SER A 190 -10.74 -14.27 -28.97
N GLY A 191 -10.50 -15.60 -28.92
CA GLY A 191 -9.27 -16.21 -29.39
C GLY A 191 -8.24 -16.56 -28.31
N ASN A 192 -7.10 -17.10 -28.76
CA ASN A 192 -5.97 -17.54 -27.92
C ASN A 192 -5.26 -16.34 -27.28
N ILE A 193 -4.53 -16.56 -26.17
CA ILE A 193 -3.78 -15.52 -25.42
C ILE A 193 -2.88 -14.70 -26.35
N LEU A 194 -2.17 -15.33 -27.30
CA LEU A 194 -1.33 -14.66 -28.29
C LEU A 194 -2.13 -13.76 -29.24
N ARG A 195 -3.32 -14.17 -29.65
CA ARG A 195 -4.21 -13.37 -30.50
C ARG A 195 -4.75 -12.15 -29.76
N ARG A 196 -5.13 -12.31 -28.49
CA ARG A 196 -5.54 -11.19 -27.61
C ARG A 196 -4.40 -10.21 -27.38
N ALA A 197 -3.16 -10.70 -27.17
CA ALA A 197 -1.99 -9.83 -27.02
C ALA A 197 -1.72 -9.00 -28.29
N LYS A 198 -1.82 -9.62 -29.48
CA LYS A 198 -1.71 -8.90 -30.76
C LYS A 198 -2.82 -7.87 -30.97
N ALA A 199 -4.05 -8.18 -30.53
CA ALA A 199 -5.16 -7.24 -30.62
C ALA A 199 -5.01 -6.00 -29.75
N LEU A 200 -4.13 -6.01 -28.74
CA LEU A 200 -3.82 -4.82 -27.91
C LEU A 200 -2.88 -3.84 -28.59
N ILE A 201 -2.07 -4.26 -29.60
CA ILE A 201 -1.13 -3.38 -30.32
C ILE A 201 -1.79 -2.13 -30.90
N PRO A 202 -2.97 -2.23 -31.61
CA PRO A 202 -3.69 -1.07 -32.13
C PRO A 202 -4.19 -0.09 -31.04
N ILE A 203 -4.21 -0.49 -29.77
CA ILE A 203 -4.52 0.38 -28.63
C ILE A 203 -3.24 1.01 -28.09
N LEU A 204 -2.15 0.24 -27.98
CA LEU A 204 -0.90 0.70 -27.39
C LEU A 204 -0.26 1.83 -28.21
N VAL A 205 -0.19 1.70 -29.53
CA VAL A 205 0.49 2.70 -30.37
C VAL A 205 -0.16 4.07 -30.27
N PRO A 206 -1.49 4.24 -30.46
CA PRO A 206 -2.14 5.53 -30.29
C PRO A 206 -2.04 6.06 -28.86
N LEU A 207 -2.10 5.19 -27.86
CA LEU A 207 -1.98 5.58 -26.46
C LEU A 207 -0.59 6.15 -26.15
N PHE A 208 0.49 5.54 -26.68
CA PHE A 208 1.85 6.08 -26.56
C PHE A 208 1.97 7.46 -27.21
N ILE A 209 1.44 7.62 -28.42
CA ILE A 209 1.47 8.91 -29.12
C ILE A 209 0.74 9.98 -28.31
N SER A 210 -0.44 9.65 -27.76
CA SER A 210 -1.21 10.54 -26.90
C SER A 210 -0.45 10.90 -25.61
N ALA A 211 0.17 9.92 -24.97
CA ALA A 211 0.95 10.12 -23.75
C ALA A 211 2.16 11.04 -24.00
N PHE A 212 2.89 10.85 -25.11
CA PHE A 212 4.00 11.73 -25.49
C PHE A 212 3.54 13.16 -25.79
N ARG A 213 2.40 13.33 -26.47
CA ARG A 213 1.83 14.66 -26.72
C ARG A 213 1.50 15.38 -25.41
N ILE A 214 0.80 14.67 -24.48
CA ILE A 214 0.48 15.22 -23.16
C ILE A 214 1.76 15.60 -22.39
N ALA A 215 2.81 14.77 -22.47
CA ALA A 215 4.09 15.04 -21.81
C ALA A 215 4.78 16.28 -22.42
N GLN A 216 4.76 16.46 -23.76
CA GLN A 216 5.31 17.63 -24.41
C GLN A 216 4.54 18.92 -24.06
N ASP A 217 3.20 18.86 -24.06
CA ASP A 217 2.36 19.99 -23.68
C ASP A 217 2.60 20.39 -22.22
N LEU A 218 2.76 19.40 -21.32
CA LEU A 218 3.11 19.66 -19.94
C LEU A 218 4.49 20.28 -19.79
N ALA A 219 5.50 19.77 -20.52
CA ALA A 219 6.86 20.30 -20.48
C ALA A 219 6.89 21.77 -20.94
N MET A 220 6.26 22.09 -22.07
CA MET A 220 6.13 23.46 -22.54
C MET A 220 5.41 24.37 -21.54
N ALA A 221 4.33 23.89 -20.92
CA ALA A 221 3.63 24.65 -19.89
C ALA A 221 4.46 24.88 -18.63
N MET A 222 5.33 23.94 -18.27
CA MET A 222 6.26 24.08 -17.15
C MET A 222 7.38 25.07 -17.46
N GLU A 223 7.95 25.02 -18.67
CA GLU A 223 8.95 25.97 -19.14
C GLU A 223 8.40 27.41 -19.20
N ALA A 224 7.19 27.59 -19.75
CA ALA A 224 6.50 28.87 -19.76
C ALA A 224 6.26 29.47 -18.37
N ARG A 225 6.18 28.61 -17.34
CA ARG A 225 6.08 29.01 -15.93
C ARG A 225 7.43 29.11 -15.22
N CYS A 226 8.53 29.07 -15.97
CA CYS A 226 9.91 29.13 -15.45
C CYS A 226 10.19 28.00 -14.42
N TYR A 227 9.58 26.83 -14.60
CA TYR A 227 9.87 25.68 -13.75
C TYR A 227 11.29 25.18 -14.05
N GLY A 228 12.12 25.04 -13.02
CA GLY A 228 13.53 24.64 -13.20
C GLY A 228 14.55 25.77 -13.04
N SER A 229 14.11 27.05 -13.03
CA SER A 229 15.00 28.13 -12.62
C SER A 229 15.43 27.93 -11.17
N ASN A 230 16.69 28.29 -10.85
CA ASN A 230 17.36 28.04 -9.55
C ASN A 230 16.69 28.68 -8.31
N GLY A 231 15.41 29.01 -8.36
CA GLY A 231 14.62 29.56 -7.26
C GLY A 231 14.23 28.51 -6.22
N LYS A 232 14.13 28.91 -4.96
CA LYS A 232 13.54 28.08 -3.89
C LYS A 232 12.09 27.80 -4.23
N LYS A 233 11.77 26.52 -4.50
CA LYS A 233 10.41 26.09 -4.80
C LYS A 233 9.57 26.10 -3.52
N THR A 234 8.43 26.77 -3.52
CA THR A 234 7.46 26.79 -2.43
C THR A 234 6.26 25.91 -2.77
N ARG A 235 5.67 25.26 -1.75
CA ARG A 235 4.47 24.47 -1.92
C ARG A 235 3.24 25.28 -1.56
N MET A 236 2.21 25.23 -2.40
CA MET A 236 0.94 25.89 -2.15
C MET A 236 0.21 25.27 -0.95
N ASN A 237 0.24 23.94 -0.83
CA ASN A 237 -0.30 23.19 0.30
C ASN A 237 0.84 22.49 1.05
N GLY A 238 1.60 23.25 1.86
CA GLY A 238 2.64 22.66 2.70
C GLY A 238 2.03 21.82 3.83
N MET A 239 2.58 20.61 4.05
CA MET A 239 2.24 19.80 5.20
C MET A 239 2.68 20.52 6.50
N LYS A 240 1.78 20.64 7.46
CA LYS A 240 2.04 21.25 8.78
C LYS A 240 1.79 20.21 9.86
N ILE A 241 2.81 19.94 10.67
CA ILE A 241 2.67 19.10 11.85
C ILE A 241 1.77 19.81 12.84
N CYS A 242 0.67 19.17 13.21
CA CYS A 242 -0.29 19.66 14.20
C CYS A 242 -0.07 18.97 15.55
N SER A 243 -0.63 19.54 16.63
CA SER A 243 -0.60 18.90 17.96
C SER A 243 -1.17 17.46 17.95
N ARG A 244 -2.11 17.17 17.06
CA ARG A 244 -2.69 15.83 16.86
C ARG A 244 -1.64 14.80 16.41
N ASP A 245 -0.71 15.20 15.59
CA ASP A 245 0.37 14.34 15.07
C ASP A 245 1.35 13.99 16.19
N ILE A 246 1.66 14.95 17.06
CA ILE A 246 2.53 14.74 18.23
C ILE A 246 1.86 13.77 19.21
N VAL A 247 0.56 13.96 19.49
CA VAL A 247 -0.21 13.05 20.35
C VAL A 247 -0.23 11.64 19.78
N ALA A 248 -0.44 11.48 18.46
CA ALA A 248 -0.41 10.18 17.80
C ALA A 248 0.97 9.50 17.95
N CYS A 249 2.06 10.25 17.76
CA CYS A 249 3.41 9.72 17.94
C CYS A 249 3.66 9.30 19.39
N LEU A 250 3.22 10.09 20.38
CA LEU A 250 3.38 9.75 21.79
C LEU A 250 2.61 8.49 22.20
N ILE A 251 1.34 8.37 21.77
CA ILE A 251 0.53 7.18 22.02
C ILE A 251 1.18 5.95 21.40
N PHE A 252 1.66 6.07 20.15
CA PHE A 252 2.31 4.97 19.47
C PHE A 252 3.67 4.62 20.11
N ALA A 253 4.45 5.59 20.54
CA ALA A 253 5.70 5.36 21.27
C ALA A 253 5.46 4.64 22.61
N ALA A 254 4.43 5.03 23.35
CA ALA A 254 4.02 4.33 24.58
C ALA A 254 3.58 2.89 24.29
N PHE A 255 2.86 2.66 23.19
CA PHE A 255 2.47 1.33 22.74
C PHE A 255 3.68 0.45 22.38
N LEU A 256 4.65 0.99 21.64
CA LEU A 256 5.90 0.29 21.34
C LEU A 256 6.71 -0.02 22.60
N ALA A 257 6.79 0.94 23.53
CA ALA A 257 7.47 0.72 24.80
C ALA A 257 6.83 -0.42 25.60
N MET A 258 5.50 -0.53 25.59
CA MET A 258 4.77 -1.61 26.24
C MET A 258 5.08 -2.98 25.61
N ILE A 259 5.15 -3.07 24.27
CA ILE A 259 5.52 -4.32 23.57
C ILE A 259 6.97 -4.71 23.87
N ILE A 260 7.90 -3.74 23.88
CA ILE A 260 9.30 -4.02 24.20
C ILE A 260 9.45 -4.47 25.66
N LEU A 261 8.72 -3.84 26.58
CA LEU A 261 8.73 -4.20 27.99
C LEU A 261 8.20 -5.63 28.20
N GLU A 262 7.08 -5.98 27.55
CA GLU A 262 6.54 -7.33 27.59
C GLU A 262 7.57 -8.37 27.13
N ARG A 263 8.29 -8.07 26.04
CA ARG A 263 9.33 -8.96 25.52
C ARG A 263 10.54 -9.10 26.45
N ILE A 264 10.85 -8.08 27.26
CA ILE A 264 11.99 -8.15 28.22
C ILE A 264 11.61 -8.92 29.48
N LEU A 265 10.32 -8.88 29.86
CA LEU A 265 9.81 -9.49 31.07
C LEU A 265 9.45 -10.99 30.88
N LEU A 266 9.16 -11.41 29.64
CA LEU A 266 8.87 -12.79 29.23
C LEU A 266 10.06 -13.42 28.50
#